data_57b669222afc3204b3cf4d18397a9a6f
#
_entry.id   57b669222afc3204b3cf4d18397a9a6f
#
_cell.length_a   1.000
_cell.length_b   1.000
_cell.length_c   1.000
_cell.angle_alpha   90.00
_cell.angle_beta   90.00
_cell.angle_gamma   90.00
#
_symmetry.space_group_name_H-M   'P 1'
#
loop_
_entity.id
_entity.type
_entity.pdbx_description
1 polymer ?
#
loop_
_entity_poly.entity_id
_entity_poly.type
_entity_poly.pdbx_seq_one_letter_code
_entity_poly.pdbx_strand_id
1 'polypeptide(L)'
;SEKIQCIEPPAEYRGDFARALMYMVSVYPPSIWQGWGDVMLLGNEYPTMRDHSVTLYLKWHYDDPVSPLELQRNDRIEAIQGNRNPFVDHPELIDYIWGLKAGEIYGTHDAPVDPDDPDRKRTPLKGSYTVADGAVDLYSPYVPDDAEWTIDLQPVAGKSLPIDDIAAGHHELRYTAGDMKGRLIINITK
;
A
#
# COMPACT_ATOMS: atom_id res chain seq x y z
N SER A 1 9.52 20.18 -22.09
CA SER A 1 9.29 19.27 -20.95
C SER A 1 10.57 19.26 -20.12
N GLU A 2 10.50 19.71 -18.88
CA GLU A 2 11.60 19.58 -17.94
C GLU A 2 11.85 18.09 -17.68
N LYS A 3 13.10 17.68 -17.84
CA LYS A 3 13.51 16.32 -17.47
C LYS A 3 13.74 16.27 -15.96
N ILE A 4 12.89 15.55 -15.25
CA ILE A 4 13.09 15.27 -13.83
C ILE A 4 14.12 14.14 -13.74
N GLN A 5 15.21 14.39 -13.00
CA GLN A 5 16.15 13.31 -12.65
C GLN A 5 15.53 12.46 -11.53
N CYS A 6 15.33 11.17 -11.80
CA CYS A 6 14.85 10.19 -10.84
C CYS A 6 15.96 9.20 -10.52
N ILE A 7 16.04 8.78 -9.26
CA ILE A 7 16.88 7.67 -8.81
C ILE A 7 15.93 6.51 -8.51
N GLU A 8 16.14 5.38 -9.16
CA GLU A 8 15.43 4.13 -8.86
C GLU A 8 16.42 3.17 -8.19
N PRO A 9 16.15 2.72 -6.95
CA PRO A 9 17.01 1.76 -6.28
C PRO A 9 16.98 0.39 -6.99
N PRO A 10 18.04 -0.44 -6.82
CA PRO A 10 17.97 -1.85 -7.18
C PRO A 10 16.76 -2.54 -6.56
N ALA A 11 16.22 -3.57 -7.23
CA ALA A 11 14.95 -4.19 -6.86
C ALA A 11 14.91 -4.67 -5.40
N GLU A 12 16.03 -5.23 -4.92
CA GLU A 12 16.20 -5.76 -3.56
C GLU A 12 16.30 -4.70 -2.44
N TYR A 13 16.22 -3.43 -2.78
CA TYR A 13 16.24 -2.31 -1.82
C TYR A 13 15.05 -1.36 -1.98
N ARG A 14 14.15 -1.62 -2.91
CA ARG A 14 13.02 -0.72 -3.18
C ARG A 14 12.09 -0.61 -1.99
N GLY A 15 11.78 -1.72 -1.33
CA GLY A 15 10.99 -1.77 -0.11
C GLY A 15 11.65 -1.02 1.03
N ASP A 16 12.97 -1.21 1.23
CA ASP A 16 13.76 -0.48 2.23
C ASP A 16 13.62 1.04 2.04
N PHE A 17 13.77 1.51 0.78
CA PHE A 17 13.63 2.92 0.45
C PHE A 17 12.19 3.43 0.64
N ALA A 18 11.19 2.66 0.23
CA ALA A 18 9.80 3.03 0.42
C ALA A 18 9.46 3.20 1.91
N ARG A 19 9.79 2.20 2.75
CA ARG A 19 9.57 2.26 4.20
C ARG A 19 10.33 3.39 4.89
N ALA A 20 11.55 3.68 4.44
CA ALA A 20 12.34 4.81 4.96
C ALA A 20 11.69 6.16 4.59
N LEU A 21 11.28 6.36 3.33
CA LEU A 21 10.65 7.60 2.88
C LEU A 21 9.27 7.80 3.52
N MET A 22 8.46 6.73 3.63
CA MET A 22 7.16 6.77 4.31
C MET A 22 7.33 7.11 5.81
N TYR A 23 8.36 6.57 6.47
CA TYR A 23 8.69 6.95 7.84
C TYR A 23 9.07 8.43 7.94
N MET A 24 9.93 8.92 7.06
CA MET A 24 10.34 10.32 7.05
C MET A 24 9.14 11.28 6.94
N VAL A 25 8.20 11.03 6.03
CA VAL A 25 7.02 11.89 5.87
C VAL A 25 6.01 11.74 7.02
N SER A 26 6.08 10.68 7.81
CA SER A 26 5.23 10.49 8.99
C SER A 26 5.73 11.23 10.23
N VAL A 27 7.05 11.43 10.35
CA VAL A 27 7.66 12.03 11.57
C VAL A 27 8.05 13.50 11.40
N TYR A 28 8.26 13.96 10.17
CA TYR A 28 8.68 15.33 9.93
C TYR A 28 7.51 16.17 9.38
N PRO A 29 7.35 17.42 9.86
CA PRO A 29 6.29 18.29 9.40
C PRO A 29 6.48 18.68 7.92
N PRO A 30 5.38 18.94 7.18
CA PRO A 30 5.44 19.31 5.77
C PRO A 30 6.34 20.50 5.43
N SER A 31 6.55 21.42 6.39
CA SER A 31 7.40 22.59 6.22
C SER A 31 8.87 22.26 5.94
N ILE A 32 9.36 21.09 6.33
CA ILE A 32 10.75 20.65 6.05
C ILE A 32 10.95 20.34 4.57
N TRP A 33 9.88 19.96 3.86
CA TRP A 33 9.94 19.47 2.48
C TRP A 33 9.73 20.58 1.44
N GLN A 34 9.62 21.84 1.86
CA GLN A 34 9.40 22.96 0.94
C GLN A 34 10.56 23.10 -0.06
N GLY A 35 10.23 23.08 -1.35
CA GLY A 35 11.17 23.21 -2.45
C GLY A 35 11.88 21.94 -2.91
N TRP A 36 11.87 20.87 -2.13
CA TRP A 36 12.46 19.58 -2.51
C TRP A 36 11.42 18.52 -2.87
N GLY A 37 10.22 18.67 -2.37
CA GLY A 37 9.18 17.67 -2.39
C GLY A 37 8.10 17.86 -3.44
N ASP A 38 8.08 18.96 -4.19
CA ASP A 38 6.96 19.33 -5.06
C ASP A 38 6.54 18.27 -6.08
N VAL A 39 7.46 17.39 -6.48
CA VAL A 39 7.16 16.28 -7.38
C VAL A 39 6.53 15.09 -6.65
N MET A 40 6.95 14.81 -5.41
CA MET A 40 6.58 13.63 -4.65
C MET A 40 5.60 13.92 -3.50
N LEU A 41 5.58 15.15 -3.00
CA LEU A 41 4.84 15.57 -1.81
C LEU A 41 3.79 16.63 -2.13
N LEU A 42 2.76 16.71 -1.26
CA LEU A 42 1.65 17.68 -1.37
C LEU A 42 1.83 18.90 -0.46
N GLY A 43 2.74 18.84 0.53
CA GLY A 43 2.92 19.91 1.51
C GLY A 43 1.79 20.02 2.54
N ASN A 44 0.98 18.98 2.71
CA ASN A 44 -0.08 18.84 3.72
C ASN A 44 0.28 17.74 4.74
N GLU A 45 -0.50 17.64 5.84
CA GLU A 45 -0.28 16.64 6.88
C GLU A 45 -0.66 15.23 6.42
N TYR A 46 -1.73 15.10 5.63
CA TYR A 46 -2.19 13.82 5.08
C TYR A 46 -2.89 14.07 3.72
N PRO A 47 -2.66 13.23 2.72
CA PRO A 47 -1.82 12.03 2.70
C PRO A 47 -0.32 12.33 2.61
N THR A 48 0.12 13.56 2.69
CA THR A 48 1.49 14.07 2.65
C THR A 48 2.15 13.87 1.28
N MET A 49 1.99 12.68 0.69
CA MET A 49 2.55 12.29 -0.61
C MET A 49 1.53 12.47 -1.74
N ARG A 50 2.02 12.80 -2.93
CA ARG A 50 1.21 12.78 -4.15
C ARG A 50 0.77 11.35 -4.48
N ASP A 51 -0.32 11.26 -5.20
CA ASP A 51 -0.98 10.00 -5.54
C ASP A 51 -0.03 8.98 -6.22
N HIS A 52 0.72 9.45 -7.22
CA HIS A 52 1.70 8.60 -7.90
C HIS A 52 2.85 8.14 -6.98
N SER A 53 3.21 8.93 -5.98
CA SER A 53 4.25 8.58 -5.01
C SER A 53 3.76 7.50 -4.05
N VAL A 54 2.53 7.64 -3.57
CA VAL A 54 1.89 6.62 -2.73
C VAL A 54 1.81 5.29 -3.49
N THR A 55 1.33 5.32 -4.75
CA THR A 55 1.25 4.12 -5.61
C THR A 55 2.63 3.48 -5.81
N LEU A 56 3.66 4.29 -6.10
CA LEU A 56 5.02 3.80 -6.31
C LEU A 56 5.59 3.15 -5.05
N TYR A 57 5.43 3.80 -3.89
CA TYR A 57 6.01 3.28 -2.64
C TYR A 57 5.24 2.08 -2.10
N LEU A 58 3.92 2.01 -2.26
CA LEU A 58 3.15 0.80 -1.97
C LEU A 58 3.62 -0.36 -2.85
N LYS A 59 3.79 -0.12 -4.16
CA LYS A 59 4.33 -1.13 -5.06
C LYS A 59 5.69 -1.64 -4.59
N TRP A 60 6.63 -0.75 -4.29
CA TRP A 60 7.96 -1.12 -3.83
C TRP A 60 7.92 -1.86 -2.48
N HIS A 61 7.05 -1.43 -1.57
CA HIS A 61 6.85 -2.08 -0.28
C HIS A 61 6.39 -3.53 -0.40
N TYR A 62 5.43 -3.80 -1.31
CA TYR A 62 4.91 -5.15 -1.51
C TYR A 62 5.87 -6.04 -2.33
N ASP A 63 6.58 -5.48 -3.31
CA ASP A 63 7.53 -6.22 -4.15
C ASP A 63 8.79 -6.64 -3.39
N ASP A 64 9.18 -5.87 -2.39
CA ASP A 64 10.40 -6.07 -1.59
C ASP A 64 10.04 -6.03 -0.10
N PRO A 65 9.57 -7.18 0.46
CA PRO A 65 9.24 -7.32 1.88
C PRO A 65 10.46 -7.11 2.78
N VAL A 66 10.20 -6.82 4.06
CA VAL A 66 11.26 -6.59 5.05
C VAL A 66 12.23 -7.75 5.10
N SER A 67 13.49 -7.45 4.85
CA SER A 67 14.59 -8.42 4.87
C SER A 67 15.27 -8.51 6.24
N PRO A 68 15.98 -9.64 6.55
CA PRO A 68 16.79 -9.72 7.76
C PRO A 68 17.86 -8.63 7.85
N LEU A 69 18.39 -8.16 6.71
CA LEU A 69 19.37 -7.09 6.66
C LEU A 69 18.74 -5.73 7.03
N GLU A 70 17.52 -5.48 6.59
CA GLU A 70 16.78 -4.27 6.94
C GLU A 70 16.43 -4.24 8.43
N LEU A 71 15.99 -5.35 9.01
CA LEU A 71 15.78 -5.49 10.47
C LEU A 71 17.08 -5.18 11.24
N GLN A 72 18.19 -5.79 10.85
CA GLN A 72 19.48 -5.52 11.50
C GLN A 72 19.91 -4.06 11.37
N ARG A 73 19.62 -3.42 10.25
CA ARG A 73 19.86 -1.97 10.05
C ARG A 73 18.99 -1.16 11.02
N ASN A 74 17.72 -1.51 11.18
CA ASN A 74 16.80 -0.86 12.11
C ASN A 74 17.30 -0.95 13.56
N ASP A 75 17.79 -2.14 13.99
CA ASP A 75 18.41 -2.34 15.31
C ASP A 75 19.64 -1.46 15.53
N ARG A 76 20.49 -1.36 14.50
CA ARG A 76 21.71 -0.50 14.60
C ARG A 76 21.37 0.99 14.64
N ILE A 77 20.35 1.41 13.91
CA ILE A 77 19.87 2.79 13.93
C ILE A 77 19.32 3.11 15.31
N GLU A 78 18.51 2.24 15.92
CA GLU A 78 18.01 2.42 17.29
C GLU A 78 19.13 2.58 18.31
N ALA A 79 20.18 1.75 18.21
CA ALA A 79 21.33 1.83 19.10
C ALA A 79 22.07 3.19 19.04
N ILE A 80 21.95 3.92 17.92
CA ILE A 80 22.62 5.21 17.70
C ILE A 80 21.70 6.38 18.04
N GLN A 81 20.46 6.35 17.57
CA GLN A 81 19.53 7.49 17.63
C GLN A 81 18.36 7.31 18.60
N GLY A 82 18.18 6.11 19.17
CA GLY A 82 17.19 5.82 20.22
C GLY A 82 15.75 5.61 19.73
N ASN A 83 15.53 5.53 18.41
CA ASN A 83 14.22 5.22 17.83
C ASN A 83 14.35 4.29 16.62
N ARG A 84 13.26 3.60 16.31
CA ARG A 84 13.15 2.64 15.21
C ARG A 84 12.20 3.16 14.13
N ASN A 85 12.36 2.66 12.92
CA ASN A 85 11.34 2.81 11.90
C ASN A 85 10.23 1.77 12.15
N PRO A 86 9.01 2.19 12.54
CA PRO A 86 7.93 1.25 12.82
C PRO A 86 7.46 0.49 11.57
N PHE A 87 7.68 1.02 10.37
CA PHE A 87 7.31 0.34 9.12
C PHE A 87 8.25 -0.81 8.75
N VAL A 88 9.36 -0.96 9.47
CA VAL A 88 10.22 -2.15 9.38
C VAL A 88 9.77 -3.22 10.37
N ASP A 89 9.39 -2.82 11.58
CA ASP A 89 8.94 -3.74 12.63
C ASP A 89 7.49 -4.21 12.39
N HIS A 90 6.66 -3.32 11.86
CA HIS A 90 5.23 -3.48 11.61
C HIS A 90 4.89 -2.98 10.20
N PRO A 91 5.33 -3.68 9.14
CA PRO A 91 5.14 -3.24 7.75
C PRO A 91 3.66 -3.09 7.37
N GLU A 92 2.77 -3.81 8.04
CA GLU A 92 1.32 -3.72 7.87
C GLU A 92 0.74 -2.34 8.22
N LEU A 93 1.43 -1.51 9.01
CA LEU A 93 0.99 -0.14 9.34
C LEU A 93 0.84 0.75 8.10
N ILE A 94 1.60 0.46 7.04
CA ILE A 94 1.51 1.19 5.79
C ILE A 94 0.11 1.07 5.17
N ASP A 95 -0.53 -0.11 5.31
CA ASP A 95 -1.90 -0.32 4.84
C ASP A 95 -2.92 0.53 5.59
N TYR A 96 -2.72 0.77 6.88
CA TYR A 96 -3.61 1.60 7.71
C TYR A 96 -3.48 3.08 7.41
N ILE A 97 -2.35 3.50 6.85
CA ILE A 97 -2.12 4.92 6.53
C ILE A 97 -2.45 5.20 5.06
N TRP A 98 -1.97 4.39 4.12
CA TRP A 98 -2.07 4.67 2.68
C TRP A 98 -2.67 3.53 1.85
N GLY A 99 -2.87 2.34 2.41
CA GLY A 99 -3.38 1.15 1.74
C GLY A 99 -4.88 0.92 1.90
N LEU A 100 -5.30 -0.35 1.87
CA LEU A 100 -6.72 -0.74 1.97
C LEU A 100 -7.36 -0.43 3.32
N LYS A 101 -6.58 -0.34 4.38
CA LYS A 101 -7.05 -0.07 5.74
C LYS A 101 -6.93 1.40 6.12
N ALA A 102 -6.77 2.30 5.14
CA ALA A 102 -6.58 3.71 5.40
C ALA A 102 -7.76 4.32 6.17
N GLY A 103 -7.47 4.90 7.33
CA GLY A 103 -8.46 5.48 8.25
C GLY A 103 -8.97 4.53 9.33
N GLU A 104 -8.56 3.27 9.35
CA GLU A 104 -8.86 2.34 10.43
C GLU A 104 -7.89 2.47 11.59
N ILE A 105 -8.31 2.05 12.79
CA ILE A 105 -7.47 2.10 13.98
C ILE A 105 -6.68 0.80 14.09
N TYR A 106 -5.35 0.91 14.10
CA TYR A 106 -4.47 -0.26 14.25
C TYR A 106 -4.71 -0.95 15.60
N GLY A 107 -4.75 -2.29 15.58
CA GLY A 107 -4.94 -3.12 16.77
C GLY A 107 -6.38 -3.26 17.26
N THR A 108 -7.38 -2.64 16.60
CA THR A 108 -8.80 -2.81 16.95
C THR A 108 -9.48 -3.96 16.19
N HIS A 109 -8.80 -4.58 15.27
CA HIS A 109 -9.32 -5.65 14.42
C HIS A 109 -8.63 -7.00 14.64
N ASP A 110 -9.08 -7.68 15.68
CA ASP A 110 -9.87 -8.89 15.42
C ASP A 110 -11.29 -8.42 15.04
N ALA A 111 -11.56 -8.17 13.77
CA ALA A 111 -12.94 -8.01 13.31
C ALA A 111 -13.70 -9.22 13.86
N PRO A 112 -14.85 -9.04 14.57
CA PRO A 112 -15.62 -10.17 15.02
C PRO A 112 -15.91 -11.00 13.76
N VAL A 113 -15.29 -12.15 13.66
CA VAL A 113 -15.56 -13.08 12.57
C VAL A 113 -16.97 -13.55 12.83
N ASP A 114 -17.94 -12.91 12.20
CA ASP A 114 -19.33 -13.35 12.24
C ASP A 114 -19.35 -14.79 11.68
N PRO A 115 -19.60 -15.80 12.51
CA PRO A 115 -19.62 -17.19 12.05
C PRO A 115 -20.67 -17.43 10.96
N ASP A 116 -21.68 -16.55 10.86
CA ASP A 116 -22.78 -16.63 9.93
C ASP A 116 -22.63 -15.68 8.72
N ASP A 117 -21.48 -14.96 8.60
CA ASP A 117 -21.17 -14.10 7.45
C ASP A 117 -21.21 -14.93 6.15
N PRO A 118 -22.14 -14.64 5.24
CA PRO A 118 -22.25 -15.35 3.96
C PRO A 118 -20.99 -15.18 3.08
N ASP A 119 -20.19 -14.11 3.31
CA ASP A 119 -18.96 -13.82 2.60
C ASP A 119 -17.74 -14.51 3.23
N ARG A 120 -17.90 -15.22 4.36
CA ARG A 120 -16.80 -15.97 5.03
C ARG A 120 -16.06 -16.94 4.11
N LYS A 121 -16.66 -17.33 2.98
CA LYS A 121 -16.03 -18.21 1.96
C LYS A 121 -15.24 -17.43 0.93
N ARG A 122 -15.31 -16.12 0.92
CA ARG A 122 -14.55 -15.28 -0.02
C ARG A 122 -13.10 -15.15 0.46
N THR A 123 -12.20 -15.22 -0.49
CA THR A 123 -10.78 -15.02 -0.22
C THR A 123 -10.50 -13.51 -0.19
N PRO A 124 -9.99 -12.96 0.92
CA PRO A 124 -9.62 -11.55 0.96
C PRO A 124 -8.59 -11.20 -0.11
N LEU A 125 -8.60 -9.96 -0.55
CA LEU A 125 -7.61 -9.41 -1.47
C LEU A 125 -6.19 -9.67 -0.95
N LYS A 126 -5.32 -10.10 -1.86
CA LYS A 126 -3.89 -10.36 -1.62
C LYS A 126 -3.03 -9.58 -2.62
N GLY A 127 -1.76 -9.40 -2.29
CA GLY A 127 -0.83 -8.62 -3.12
C GLY A 127 -0.39 -9.31 -4.42
N SER A 128 -0.62 -10.64 -4.59
CA SER A 128 -0.19 -11.36 -5.79
C SER A 128 -1.17 -12.44 -6.20
N TYR A 129 -1.36 -12.59 -7.52
CA TYR A 129 -2.25 -13.57 -8.15
C TYR A 129 -1.56 -14.25 -9.32
N THR A 130 -1.95 -15.50 -9.56
CA THR A 130 -1.53 -16.32 -10.71
C THR A 130 -2.75 -16.79 -11.49
N VAL A 131 -2.56 -17.33 -12.69
CA VAL A 131 -3.64 -17.93 -13.48
C VAL A 131 -4.42 -18.99 -12.70
N ALA A 132 -3.76 -19.70 -11.78
CA ALA A 132 -4.39 -20.72 -10.96
C ALA A 132 -5.44 -20.15 -9.96
N ASP A 133 -5.39 -18.86 -9.64
CA ASP A 133 -6.38 -18.20 -8.78
C ASP A 133 -7.71 -17.96 -9.53
N GLY A 134 -7.72 -17.97 -10.86
CA GLY A 134 -8.90 -17.78 -11.72
C GLY A 134 -9.43 -16.35 -11.77
N ALA A 135 -9.61 -15.70 -10.63
CA ALA A 135 -10.10 -14.34 -10.54
C ALA A 135 -9.53 -13.60 -9.32
N VAL A 136 -9.51 -12.27 -9.42
CA VAL A 136 -9.31 -11.36 -8.27
C VAL A 136 -10.69 -11.08 -7.69
N ASP A 137 -10.97 -11.59 -6.49
CA ASP A 137 -12.19 -11.28 -5.76
C ASP A 137 -12.01 -9.94 -5.03
N LEU A 138 -12.85 -8.94 -5.37
CA LEU A 138 -12.80 -7.60 -4.81
C LEU A 138 -13.47 -7.59 -3.43
N TYR A 139 -12.86 -8.29 -2.51
CA TYR A 139 -13.33 -8.44 -1.15
C TYR A 139 -12.22 -8.14 -0.16
N SER A 140 -12.57 -7.37 0.85
CA SER A 140 -11.74 -7.17 2.04
C SER A 140 -12.69 -7.01 3.23
N PRO A 141 -12.40 -7.63 4.39
CA PRO A 141 -13.20 -7.44 5.59
C PRO A 141 -13.20 -5.99 6.10
N TYR A 142 -12.33 -5.14 5.56
CA TYR A 142 -12.17 -3.73 5.90
C TYR A 142 -12.85 -2.78 4.91
N VAL A 143 -13.46 -3.31 3.85
CA VAL A 143 -14.07 -2.51 2.79
C VAL A 143 -15.56 -2.83 2.73
N PRO A 144 -16.44 -1.81 2.79
CA PRO A 144 -17.88 -2.02 2.67
C PRO A 144 -18.25 -2.75 1.37
N ASP A 145 -19.28 -3.60 1.44
CA ASP A 145 -19.75 -4.41 0.31
C ASP A 145 -20.29 -3.60 -0.87
N ASP A 146 -20.73 -2.37 -0.62
CA ASP A 146 -21.22 -1.43 -1.61
C ASP A 146 -20.12 -0.52 -2.18
N ALA A 147 -18.87 -0.79 -1.86
CA ALA A 147 -17.74 -0.02 -2.39
C ALA A 147 -17.65 -0.10 -3.91
N GLU A 148 -17.40 1.05 -4.52
CA GLU A 148 -17.06 1.15 -5.94
C GLU A 148 -15.56 0.91 -6.12
N TRP A 149 -15.22 0.02 -7.06
CA TRP A 149 -13.83 -0.35 -7.33
C TRP A 149 -13.37 0.13 -8.70
N THR A 150 -12.09 0.46 -8.75
CA THR A 150 -11.36 0.71 -10.01
C THR A 150 -10.09 -0.13 -10.05
N ILE A 151 -9.69 -0.54 -11.26
CA ILE A 151 -8.35 -1.08 -11.56
C ILE A 151 -7.67 -0.14 -12.55
N ASP A 152 -6.47 0.34 -12.23
CA ASP A 152 -5.71 1.30 -13.05
C ASP A 152 -6.59 2.50 -13.48
N LEU A 153 -7.39 3.00 -12.55
CA LEU A 153 -8.37 4.09 -12.74
C LEU A 153 -9.56 3.75 -13.65
N GLN A 154 -9.71 2.51 -14.12
CA GLN A 154 -10.87 2.07 -14.88
C GLN A 154 -11.90 1.45 -13.94
N PRO A 155 -13.20 1.83 -14.05
CA PRO A 155 -14.25 1.26 -13.22
C PRO A 155 -14.35 -0.26 -13.39
N VAL A 156 -14.59 -0.97 -12.30
CA VAL A 156 -14.85 -2.41 -12.31
C VAL A 156 -16.33 -2.66 -12.18
N ALA A 157 -16.87 -3.45 -13.10
CA ALA A 157 -18.25 -3.92 -13.02
C ALA A 157 -18.31 -5.22 -12.21
N GLY A 158 -18.98 -5.18 -11.04
CA GLY A 158 -19.14 -6.35 -10.19
C GLY A 158 -18.06 -6.46 -9.09
N LYS A 159 -18.00 -7.63 -8.46
CA LYS A 159 -17.16 -7.89 -7.27
C LYS A 159 -16.02 -8.85 -7.56
N SER A 160 -15.73 -9.16 -8.82
CA SER A 160 -14.67 -10.08 -9.22
C SER A 160 -14.11 -9.73 -10.59
N LEU A 161 -12.81 -9.87 -10.76
CA LEU A 161 -12.09 -9.63 -12.01
C LEU A 161 -11.43 -10.93 -12.47
N PRO A 162 -11.84 -11.52 -13.62
CA PRO A 162 -11.13 -12.67 -14.18
C PRO A 162 -9.66 -12.32 -14.46
N ILE A 163 -8.73 -13.19 -14.04
CA ILE A 163 -7.29 -12.95 -14.24
C ILE A 163 -6.92 -12.90 -15.71
N ASP A 164 -7.64 -13.62 -16.56
CA ASP A 164 -7.40 -13.61 -17.99
C ASP A 164 -7.64 -12.24 -18.63
N ASP A 165 -8.51 -11.43 -18.05
CA ASP A 165 -8.86 -10.08 -18.52
C ASP A 165 -7.87 -9.00 -18.02
N ILE A 166 -7.00 -9.33 -17.06
CA ILE A 166 -6.00 -8.41 -16.51
C ILE A 166 -4.65 -8.72 -17.14
N ALA A 167 -3.89 -7.71 -17.55
CA ALA A 167 -2.53 -7.89 -18.08
C ALA A 167 -1.60 -8.51 -17.02
N ALA A 168 -0.47 -9.09 -17.43
CA ALA A 168 0.57 -9.46 -16.48
C ALA A 168 1.30 -8.21 -15.99
N GLY A 169 1.65 -8.18 -14.70
CA GLY A 169 2.34 -7.06 -14.06
C GLY A 169 1.59 -6.50 -12.86
N HIS A 170 1.96 -5.27 -12.49
CA HIS A 170 1.38 -4.59 -11.35
C HIS A 170 0.18 -3.75 -11.77
N HIS A 171 -0.88 -3.83 -10.95
CA HIS A 171 -2.12 -3.08 -11.12
C HIS A 171 -2.52 -2.42 -9.81
N GLU A 172 -3.07 -1.23 -9.88
CA GLU A 172 -3.60 -0.52 -8.72
C GLU A 172 -5.11 -0.74 -8.63
N LEU A 173 -5.54 -1.41 -7.56
CA LEU A 173 -6.94 -1.44 -7.15
C LEU A 173 -7.21 -0.26 -6.21
N ARG A 174 -8.32 0.46 -6.44
CA ARG A 174 -8.83 1.48 -5.52
C ARG A 174 -10.28 1.21 -5.22
N TYR A 175 -10.70 1.56 -4.02
CA TYR A 175 -12.12 1.60 -3.68
C TYR A 175 -12.55 2.97 -3.15
N THR A 176 -13.85 3.25 -3.28
CA THR A 176 -14.52 4.40 -2.67
C THR A 176 -15.86 3.93 -2.13
N ALA A 177 -16.14 4.26 -0.86
CA ALA A 177 -17.41 3.97 -0.19
C ALA A 177 -17.76 5.14 0.73
N GLY A 178 -18.59 6.06 0.26
CA GLY A 178 -18.84 7.33 0.96
C GLY A 178 -17.55 8.14 1.10
N ASP A 179 -17.17 8.44 2.36
CA ASP A 179 -15.92 9.16 2.67
C ASP A 179 -14.69 8.23 2.78
N MET A 180 -14.91 6.90 2.81
CA MET A 180 -13.83 5.92 2.89
C MET A 180 -13.20 5.71 1.51
N LYS A 181 -11.87 5.64 1.49
CA LYS A 181 -11.07 5.39 0.28
C LYS A 181 -9.85 4.59 0.65
N GLY A 182 -9.48 3.66 -0.22
CA GLY A 182 -8.23 2.93 -0.05
C GLY A 182 -7.71 2.39 -1.36
N ARG A 183 -6.53 1.83 -1.32
CA ARG A 183 -5.86 1.25 -2.48
C ARG A 183 -5.02 0.03 -2.11
N LEU A 184 -4.80 -0.83 -3.08
CA LEU A 184 -3.88 -1.96 -3.01
C LEU A 184 -3.17 -2.10 -4.35
N ILE A 185 -1.89 -2.40 -4.32
CA ILE A 185 -1.16 -2.81 -5.51
C ILE A 185 -1.18 -4.34 -5.58
N ILE A 186 -1.70 -4.88 -6.66
CA ILE A 186 -1.67 -6.31 -6.93
C ILE A 186 -0.67 -6.62 -8.05
N ASN A 187 -0.06 -7.80 -8.00
CA ASN A 187 0.80 -8.31 -9.05
C ASN A 187 0.17 -9.54 -9.71
N ILE A 188 -0.01 -9.51 -11.03
CA ILE A 188 -0.55 -10.62 -11.83
C ILE A 188 0.60 -11.32 -12.54
N THR A 189 0.74 -12.61 -12.29
CA THR A 189 1.72 -13.48 -12.96
C THR A 189 0.99 -14.47 -13.87
N LYS A 190 1.29 -14.41 -15.17
CA LYS A 190 0.73 -15.32 -16.20
C LYS A 190 1.76 -16.32 -16.67
#